data_aded16e1ac383e64c4a2be2275291add
#
_entry.id   aded16e1ac383e64c4a2be2275291add
#
_cell.length_a   1.000
_cell.length_b   1.000
_cell.length_c   1.000
_cell.angle_alpha   90.00
_cell.angle_beta   90.00
_cell.angle_gamma   90.00
#
_symmetry.space_group_name_H-M   'P 1'
#
loop_
_entity.id
_entity.type
_entity.pdbx_description
1 polymer ?
#
loop_
_entity_poly.entity_id
_entity_poly.type
_entity_poly.pdbx_seq_one_letter_code
_entity_poly.pdbx_strand_id
1 'polypeptide(L)'
;MSKPVISAKDLLVGYGGAPVCAPVSFTLAPGKVVALVGANGSGKSTVLRAVIGLLEPSGGTLQVFGAPVDEREVGFRTKVASVLDDDAYFPALTVSEHLYLTARGHGVHGAQEVVAGLLAEFGLTDHARSLPVALSSGQRRRLLLAAGFVRPRSLLVLDEPEQRLDRAMRDRLADRIVAEKKAGGAVLLATHDPDLLRAVADRAVHVADDVTRLLPPDQAADLISRENP
;
A
#
# COMPACT_ATOMS: atom_id res chain seq x y z
N MET A 1 -7.79 19.75 15.22
CA MET A 1 -7.71 18.81 14.07
C MET A 1 -6.32 18.21 14.06
N SER A 2 -6.18 16.87 13.98
CA SER A 2 -4.89 16.20 13.87
C SER A 2 -4.20 16.57 12.55
N LYS A 3 -2.86 16.73 12.57
CA LYS A 3 -2.10 16.97 11.34
C LYS A 3 -2.27 15.77 10.39
N PRO A 4 -2.42 16.01 9.07
CA PRO A 4 -2.51 14.92 8.11
C PRO A 4 -1.20 14.10 8.07
N VAL A 5 -1.33 12.80 7.81
CA VAL A 5 -0.19 11.91 7.56
C VAL A 5 0.40 12.18 6.18
N ILE A 6 -0.46 12.38 5.17
CA ILE A 6 -0.06 12.81 3.83
C ILE A 6 -0.77 14.11 3.49
N SER A 7 -0.05 15.06 2.89
CA SER A 7 -0.58 16.24 2.26
C SER A 7 0.07 16.40 0.88
N ALA A 8 -0.70 16.16 -0.16
CA ALA A 8 -0.34 16.38 -1.55
C ALA A 8 -1.16 17.56 -2.10
N LYS A 9 -0.49 18.54 -2.72
CA LYS A 9 -1.14 19.68 -3.35
C LYS A 9 -0.53 19.89 -4.73
N ASP A 10 -1.37 19.80 -5.74
CA ASP A 10 -1.02 19.95 -7.16
C ASP A 10 0.21 19.12 -7.54
N LEU A 11 0.30 17.90 -6.93
CA LEU A 11 1.43 17.01 -7.06
C LEU A 11 1.55 16.51 -8.50
N LEU A 12 2.68 16.79 -9.13
CA LEU A 12 3.05 16.28 -10.45
C LEU A 12 4.06 15.16 -10.31
N VAL A 13 3.76 14.02 -10.89
CA VAL A 13 4.62 12.83 -10.90
C VAL A 13 4.85 12.35 -12.33
N GLY A 14 6.05 11.86 -12.61
CA GLY A 14 6.39 11.39 -13.95
C GLY A 14 7.87 11.07 -14.10
N TYR A 15 8.26 10.71 -15.30
CA TYR A 15 9.63 10.34 -15.64
C TYR A 15 10.17 11.25 -16.75
N GLY A 16 11.47 11.62 -16.66
CA GLY A 16 12.11 12.45 -17.67
C GLY A 16 11.49 13.84 -17.83
N GLY A 17 10.83 14.36 -16.77
CA GLY A 17 10.19 15.68 -16.78
C GLY A 17 8.78 15.72 -17.38
N ALA A 18 8.27 14.60 -17.91
CA ALA A 18 6.91 14.50 -18.42
C ALA A 18 5.97 13.93 -17.34
N PRO A 19 4.91 14.65 -16.93
CA PRO A 19 3.91 14.12 -16.02
C PRO A 19 3.17 12.91 -16.63
N VAL A 20 2.85 11.92 -15.80
CA VAL A 20 2.08 10.71 -16.23
C VAL A 20 0.58 10.83 -15.93
N CYS A 21 0.17 11.89 -15.24
CA CYS A 21 -1.24 12.19 -14.95
C CYS A 21 -1.42 13.69 -14.68
N ALA A 22 -2.66 14.13 -14.61
CA ALA A 22 -2.99 15.46 -14.14
C ALA A 22 -2.54 15.69 -12.68
N PRO A 23 -2.37 16.95 -12.24
CA PRO A 23 -1.96 17.25 -10.86
C PRO A 23 -2.86 16.60 -9.82
N VAL A 24 -2.25 15.94 -8.82
CA VAL A 24 -2.96 15.19 -7.78
C VAL A 24 -2.98 15.99 -6.49
N SER A 25 -4.19 16.21 -5.93
CA SER A 25 -4.36 16.89 -4.65
C SER A 25 -5.22 16.05 -3.70
N PHE A 26 -4.67 15.67 -2.54
CA PHE A 26 -5.41 14.99 -1.48
C PHE A 26 -4.74 15.13 -0.13
N THR A 27 -5.48 14.81 0.92
CA THR A 27 -4.95 14.66 2.28
C THR A 27 -5.37 13.32 2.86
N LEU A 28 -4.47 12.70 3.63
CA LEU A 28 -4.74 11.47 4.38
C LEU A 28 -4.49 11.73 5.87
N ALA A 29 -5.53 11.62 6.67
CA ALA A 29 -5.46 11.77 8.12
C ALA A 29 -5.13 10.43 8.82
N PRO A 30 -4.64 10.42 10.08
CA PRO A 30 -4.53 9.21 10.89
C PRO A 30 -5.89 8.51 11.00
N GLY A 31 -5.90 7.18 11.01
CA GLY A 31 -7.11 6.37 11.08
C GLY A 31 -8.02 6.48 9.85
N LYS A 32 -7.48 6.85 8.70
CA LYS A 32 -8.20 6.96 7.44
C LYS A 32 -7.57 6.16 6.33
N VAL A 33 -8.38 5.84 5.33
CA VAL A 33 -7.97 5.17 4.10
C VAL A 33 -8.32 6.06 2.91
N VAL A 34 -7.32 6.34 2.07
CA VAL A 34 -7.50 6.96 0.75
C VAL A 34 -7.12 5.95 -0.31
N ALA A 35 -7.99 5.75 -1.29
CA ALA A 35 -7.73 4.90 -2.44
C ALA A 35 -7.40 5.74 -3.67
N LEU A 36 -6.43 5.31 -4.46
CA LEU A 36 -6.17 5.79 -5.81
C LEU A 36 -6.85 4.84 -6.79
N VAL A 37 -7.66 5.37 -7.68
CA VAL A 37 -8.40 4.61 -8.69
C VAL A 37 -8.20 5.25 -10.07
N GLY A 38 -8.46 4.50 -11.14
CA GLY A 38 -8.30 4.96 -12.52
C GLY A 38 -7.74 3.85 -13.42
N ALA A 39 -7.69 4.07 -14.71
CA ALA A 39 -7.24 3.10 -15.70
C ALA A 39 -5.82 2.58 -15.45
N ASN A 40 -5.48 1.44 -16.05
CA ASN A 40 -4.11 0.95 -16.04
C ASN A 40 -3.19 1.97 -16.74
N GLY A 41 -2.04 2.25 -16.12
CA GLY A 41 -1.10 3.26 -16.63
C GLY A 41 -1.44 4.71 -16.28
N SER A 42 -2.56 5.00 -15.58
CA SER A 42 -2.96 6.37 -15.23
C SER A 42 -2.06 7.07 -14.19
N GLY A 43 -0.99 6.43 -13.72
CA GLY A 43 -0.04 7.05 -12.80
C GLY A 43 -0.26 6.73 -11.31
N LYS A 44 -1.19 5.86 -10.92
CA LYS A 44 -1.44 5.47 -9.52
C LYS A 44 -0.18 5.00 -8.80
N SER A 45 0.50 4.01 -9.36
CA SER A 45 1.76 3.47 -8.79
C SER A 45 2.86 4.53 -8.75
N THR A 46 2.87 5.46 -9.71
CA THR A 46 3.83 6.58 -9.74
C THR A 46 3.58 7.55 -8.57
N VAL A 47 2.31 7.84 -8.26
CA VAL A 47 1.94 8.61 -7.06
C VAL A 47 2.36 7.88 -5.78
N LEU A 48 2.10 6.55 -5.68
CA LEU A 48 2.53 5.76 -4.53
C LEU A 48 4.05 5.81 -4.35
N ARG A 49 4.82 5.67 -5.45
CA ARG A 49 6.30 5.74 -5.42
C ARG A 49 6.79 7.11 -4.95
N ALA A 50 6.14 8.20 -5.33
CA ALA A 50 6.47 9.52 -4.82
C ALA A 50 6.20 9.64 -3.32
N VAL A 51 5.06 9.13 -2.83
CA VAL A 51 4.71 9.16 -1.40
C VAL A 51 5.71 8.41 -0.53
N ILE A 52 6.30 7.32 -1.02
CA ILE A 52 7.31 6.55 -0.26
C ILE A 52 8.75 6.97 -0.54
N GLY A 53 8.97 8.00 -1.37
CA GLY A 53 10.30 8.57 -1.64
C GLY A 53 11.09 7.85 -2.73
N LEU A 54 10.51 6.90 -3.47
CA LEU A 54 11.17 6.21 -4.59
C LEU A 54 11.11 7.01 -5.90
N LEU A 55 10.38 8.12 -5.93
CA LEU A 55 10.30 9.03 -7.06
C LEU A 55 10.22 10.47 -6.54
N GLU A 56 11.08 11.33 -7.07
CA GLU A 56 11.00 12.77 -6.78
C GLU A 56 9.87 13.40 -7.62
N PRO A 57 8.94 14.14 -6.98
CA PRO A 57 7.90 14.88 -7.71
C PRO A 57 8.49 15.89 -8.69
N SER A 58 7.91 16.02 -9.87
CA SER A 58 8.31 17.03 -10.86
C SER A 58 7.69 18.39 -10.60
N GLY A 59 6.71 18.50 -9.69
CA GLY A 59 6.07 19.76 -9.29
C GLY A 59 5.03 19.57 -8.20
N GLY A 60 4.47 20.69 -7.75
CA GLY A 60 3.54 20.71 -6.62
C GLY A 60 4.24 20.54 -5.27
N THR A 61 3.50 20.12 -4.25
CA THR A 61 4.06 19.85 -2.91
C THR A 61 3.58 18.53 -2.37
N LEU A 62 4.50 17.78 -1.76
CA LEU A 62 4.21 16.53 -1.07
C LEU A 62 4.88 16.55 0.31
N GLN A 63 4.08 16.33 1.34
CA GLN A 63 4.55 16.16 2.70
C GLN A 63 4.00 14.87 3.29
N VAL A 64 4.86 14.13 4.00
CA VAL A 64 4.47 12.97 4.79
C VAL A 64 4.89 13.22 6.23
N PHE A 65 3.96 13.05 7.16
CA PHE A 65 4.11 13.43 8.58
C PHE A 65 4.50 14.91 8.79
N GLY A 66 4.11 15.78 7.85
CA GLY A 66 4.35 17.22 7.92
C GLY A 66 5.76 17.68 7.51
N ALA A 67 6.56 16.78 6.91
CA ALA A 67 7.88 17.06 6.36
C ALA A 67 7.95 16.64 4.87
N PRO A 68 8.86 17.20 4.07
CA PRO A 68 9.20 16.67 2.76
C PRO A 68 9.58 15.19 2.87
N VAL A 69 9.32 14.43 1.81
CA VAL A 69 9.63 13.00 1.78
C VAL A 69 11.13 12.79 1.60
N ASP A 70 11.76 12.07 2.53
CA ASP A 70 13.12 11.56 2.41
C ASP A 70 13.17 10.11 2.93
N GLU A 71 13.26 9.15 2.00
CA GLU A 71 13.29 7.71 2.31
C GLU A 71 14.60 7.28 3.00
N ARG A 72 15.64 8.11 3.00
CA ARG A 72 16.90 7.86 3.69
C ARG A 72 16.82 8.14 5.19
N GLU A 73 15.85 8.96 5.62
CA GLU A 73 15.65 9.23 7.03
C GLU A 73 15.13 7.99 7.79
N VAL A 74 15.78 7.65 8.89
CA VAL A 74 15.37 6.53 9.75
C VAL A 74 13.96 6.74 10.28
N GLY A 75 13.63 7.98 10.70
CA GLY A 75 12.32 8.35 11.21
C GLY A 75 11.19 8.16 10.20
N PHE A 76 11.46 8.34 8.91
CA PHE A 76 10.53 8.05 7.82
C PHE A 76 10.37 6.53 7.65
N ARG A 77 11.48 5.79 7.48
CA ARG A 77 11.46 4.34 7.26
C ARG A 77 10.79 3.54 8.38
N THR A 78 10.90 3.99 9.63
CA THR A 78 10.26 3.31 10.77
C THR A 78 8.75 3.50 10.82
N LYS A 79 8.22 4.53 10.15
CA LYS A 79 6.79 4.88 10.15
C LYS A 79 6.06 4.45 8.88
N VAL A 80 6.78 4.14 7.81
CA VAL A 80 6.19 3.80 6.50
C VAL A 80 6.46 2.34 6.17
N ALA A 81 5.39 1.59 5.92
CA ALA A 81 5.46 0.27 5.30
C ALA A 81 4.81 0.33 3.92
N SER A 82 5.42 -0.29 2.93
CA SER A 82 4.88 -0.35 1.57
C SER A 82 4.91 -1.76 1.03
N VAL A 83 3.89 -2.10 0.26
CA VAL A 83 3.82 -3.32 -0.57
C VAL A 83 3.45 -2.85 -1.97
N LEU A 84 4.45 -2.77 -2.83
CA LEU A 84 4.31 -2.46 -4.25
C LEU A 84 4.23 -3.77 -5.06
N ASP A 85 3.95 -3.67 -6.36
CA ASP A 85 3.86 -4.85 -7.23
C ASP A 85 5.23 -5.43 -7.63
N ASP A 86 6.27 -5.20 -6.85
CA ASP A 86 7.60 -5.74 -7.10
C ASP A 86 7.83 -6.99 -6.24
N ASP A 87 8.48 -8.00 -6.78
CA ASP A 87 8.89 -9.20 -6.08
C ASP A 87 10.01 -8.91 -5.04
N ALA A 88 9.70 -8.06 -4.06
CA ALA A 88 10.63 -7.59 -3.04
C ALA A 88 10.83 -8.64 -1.93
N TYR A 89 11.47 -9.76 -2.27
CA TYR A 89 11.83 -10.80 -1.30
C TYR A 89 13.29 -11.23 -1.45
N PHE A 90 13.85 -11.79 -0.38
CA PHE A 90 15.18 -12.41 -0.42
C PHE A 90 15.06 -13.83 -0.98
N PRO A 91 15.60 -14.12 -2.17
CA PRO A 91 15.36 -15.39 -2.86
C PRO A 91 15.97 -16.61 -2.14
N ALA A 92 16.99 -16.39 -1.30
CA ALA A 92 17.70 -17.42 -0.55
C ALA A 92 17.14 -17.66 0.86
N LEU A 93 16.14 -16.89 1.30
CA LEU A 93 15.49 -17.09 2.59
C LEU A 93 14.16 -17.81 2.41
N THR A 94 13.85 -18.72 3.33
CA THR A 94 12.52 -19.30 3.44
C THR A 94 11.49 -18.23 3.80
N VAL A 95 10.21 -18.53 3.59
CA VAL A 95 9.09 -17.64 3.95
C VAL A 95 9.19 -17.17 5.39
N SER A 96 9.43 -18.09 6.34
CA SER A 96 9.55 -17.73 7.76
C SER A 96 10.81 -16.91 8.06
N GLU A 97 11.95 -17.24 7.46
CA GLU A 97 13.20 -16.49 7.64
C GLU A 97 13.09 -15.08 7.08
N HIS A 98 12.44 -14.91 5.91
CA HIS A 98 12.18 -13.60 5.33
C HIS A 98 11.34 -12.72 6.27
N LEU A 99 10.21 -13.25 6.75
CA LEU A 99 9.36 -12.51 7.69
C LEU A 99 10.08 -12.23 9.01
N TYR A 100 10.83 -13.19 9.54
CA TYR A 100 11.60 -13.04 10.76
C TYR A 100 12.70 -11.98 10.63
N LEU A 101 13.46 -12.01 9.54
CA LEU A 101 14.48 -11.00 9.26
C LEU A 101 13.85 -9.60 9.15
N THR A 102 12.72 -9.49 8.46
CA THR A 102 11.98 -8.23 8.34
C THR A 102 11.50 -7.74 9.72
N ALA A 103 10.90 -8.62 10.52
CA ALA A 103 10.46 -8.29 11.88
C ALA A 103 11.62 -7.79 12.75
N ARG A 104 12.74 -8.52 12.77
CA ARG A 104 13.92 -8.18 13.57
C ARG A 104 14.59 -6.90 13.11
N GLY A 105 14.72 -6.71 11.79
CA GLY A 105 15.29 -5.50 11.20
C GLY A 105 14.48 -4.23 11.52
N HIS A 106 13.19 -4.38 11.81
CA HIS A 106 12.31 -3.28 12.23
C HIS A 106 12.03 -3.25 13.75
N GLY A 107 12.80 -4.00 14.56
CA GLY A 107 12.71 -3.94 16.02
C GLY A 107 11.44 -4.55 16.61
N VAL A 108 10.78 -5.48 15.92
CA VAL A 108 9.57 -6.14 16.43
C VAL A 108 9.93 -7.04 17.61
N HIS A 109 9.34 -6.75 18.78
CA HIS A 109 9.44 -7.61 19.94
C HIS A 109 8.57 -8.87 19.73
N GLY A 110 9.02 -10.03 20.25
CA GLY A 110 8.28 -11.28 20.06
C GLY A 110 8.15 -11.68 18.58
N ALA A 111 9.19 -11.43 17.79
CA ALA A 111 9.15 -11.60 16.32
C ALA A 111 8.71 -13.02 15.89
N GLN A 112 9.01 -14.06 16.69
CA GLN A 112 8.62 -15.44 16.36
C GLN A 112 7.10 -15.62 16.42
N GLU A 113 6.46 -15.14 17.48
CA GLU A 113 5.02 -15.21 17.68
C GLU A 113 4.27 -14.36 16.64
N VAL A 114 4.78 -13.16 16.37
CA VAL A 114 4.21 -12.26 15.34
C VAL A 114 4.28 -12.91 13.96
N VAL A 115 5.42 -13.50 13.61
CA VAL A 115 5.61 -14.20 12.34
C VAL A 115 4.70 -15.43 12.24
N ALA A 116 4.60 -16.24 13.31
CA ALA A 116 3.71 -17.39 13.33
C ALA A 116 2.24 -16.98 13.13
N GLY A 117 1.81 -15.90 13.77
CA GLY A 117 0.47 -15.33 13.58
C GLY A 117 0.21 -14.89 12.14
N LEU A 118 1.17 -14.19 11.51
CA LEU A 118 1.05 -13.74 10.13
C LEU A 118 1.07 -14.91 9.13
N LEU A 119 1.89 -15.93 9.37
CA LEU A 119 1.88 -17.15 8.54
C LEU A 119 0.51 -17.82 8.55
N ALA A 120 -0.13 -17.92 9.70
CA ALA A 120 -1.48 -18.46 9.84
C ALA A 120 -2.53 -17.56 9.17
N GLU A 121 -2.48 -16.25 9.42
CA GLU A 121 -3.41 -15.26 8.87
C GLU A 121 -3.39 -15.25 7.33
N PHE A 122 -2.19 -15.30 6.73
CA PHE A 122 -2.02 -15.28 5.27
C PHE A 122 -2.01 -16.68 4.63
N GLY A 123 -2.29 -17.75 5.41
CA GLY A 123 -2.35 -19.13 4.90
C GLY A 123 -1.02 -19.62 4.33
N LEU A 124 0.08 -19.29 4.99
CA LEU A 124 1.45 -19.63 4.62
C LEU A 124 2.13 -20.61 5.57
N THR A 125 1.41 -21.16 6.57
CA THR A 125 1.97 -22.04 7.60
C THR A 125 2.65 -23.26 6.99
N ASP A 126 1.99 -23.94 6.04
CA ASP A 126 2.53 -25.13 5.36
C ASP A 126 3.71 -24.82 4.42
N HIS A 127 3.88 -23.54 4.08
CA HIS A 127 4.94 -23.03 3.22
C HIS A 127 6.05 -22.31 4.00
N ALA A 128 6.01 -22.32 5.33
CA ALA A 128 6.95 -21.56 6.18
C ALA A 128 8.42 -21.87 5.87
N ARG A 129 8.73 -23.13 5.47
CA ARG A 129 10.08 -23.59 5.12
C ARG A 129 10.37 -23.57 3.62
N SER A 130 9.42 -23.16 2.79
CA SER A 130 9.63 -23.07 1.34
C SER A 130 10.40 -21.82 0.98
N LEU A 131 11.22 -21.90 -0.08
CA LEU A 131 11.81 -20.72 -0.71
C LEU A 131 10.75 -19.99 -1.55
N PRO A 132 10.82 -18.66 -1.73
CA PRO A 132 9.86 -17.90 -2.51
C PRO A 132 9.71 -18.38 -3.96
N VAL A 133 10.76 -18.91 -4.56
CA VAL A 133 10.73 -19.47 -5.92
C VAL A 133 9.81 -20.67 -6.03
N ALA A 134 9.60 -21.43 -4.97
CA ALA A 134 8.70 -22.59 -4.94
C ALA A 134 7.22 -22.23 -4.70
N LEU A 135 6.93 -20.95 -4.39
CA LEU A 135 5.58 -20.47 -4.16
C LEU A 135 4.84 -20.18 -5.47
N SER A 136 3.52 -20.38 -5.49
CA SER A 136 2.66 -19.84 -6.54
C SER A 136 2.66 -18.29 -6.50
N SER A 137 2.18 -17.66 -7.57
CA SER A 137 2.08 -16.19 -7.62
C SER A 137 1.20 -15.61 -6.50
N GLY A 138 0.08 -16.28 -6.18
CA GLY A 138 -0.78 -15.90 -5.07
C GLY A 138 -0.11 -16.07 -3.70
N GLN A 139 0.66 -17.15 -3.50
CA GLN A 139 1.42 -17.35 -2.26
C GLN A 139 2.55 -16.33 -2.11
N ARG A 140 3.24 -15.97 -3.20
CA ARG A 140 4.22 -14.87 -3.18
C ARG A 140 3.56 -13.55 -2.80
N ARG A 141 2.39 -13.23 -3.38
CA ARG A 141 1.64 -12.01 -3.01
C ARG A 141 1.29 -11.99 -1.53
N ARG A 142 0.84 -13.12 -0.97
CA ARG A 142 0.56 -13.25 0.47
C ARG A 142 1.82 -13.05 1.33
N LEU A 143 2.99 -13.55 0.89
CA LEU A 143 4.27 -13.31 1.57
C LEU A 143 4.62 -11.82 1.60
N LEU A 144 4.50 -11.11 0.48
CA LEU A 144 4.77 -9.66 0.40
C LEU A 144 3.82 -8.86 1.30
N LEU A 145 2.54 -9.20 1.32
CA LEU A 145 1.58 -8.58 2.23
C LEU A 145 1.96 -8.85 3.69
N ALA A 146 2.26 -10.10 4.06
CA ALA A 146 2.71 -10.44 5.40
C ALA A 146 3.97 -9.66 5.80
N ALA A 147 4.94 -9.48 4.88
CA ALA A 147 6.15 -8.68 5.11
C ALA A 147 5.84 -7.18 5.29
N GLY A 148 4.85 -6.64 4.62
CA GLY A 148 4.34 -5.28 4.85
C GLY A 148 3.68 -5.16 6.22
N PHE A 149 2.85 -6.15 6.58
CA PHE A 149 2.12 -6.15 7.85
C PHE A 149 2.95 -6.52 9.08
N VAL A 150 4.11 -7.15 8.93
CA VAL A 150 5.01 -7.44 10.07
C VAL A 150 5.72 -6.18 10.57
N ARG A 151 5.88 -5.16 9.74
CA ARG A 151 6.61 -3.94 10.08
C ARG A 151 5.77 -3.03 10.99
N PRO A 152 6.32 -2.44 12.06
CA PRO A 152 5.72 -1.29 12.74
C PRO A 152 5.54 -0.14 11.74
N ARG A 153 4.41 0.56 11.82
CA ARG A 153 4.09 1.62 10.86
C ARG A 153 3.04 2.59 11.40
N SER A 154 3.00 3.78 10.84
CA SER A 154 1.91 4.75 10.98
C SER A 154 1.25 5.03 9.63
N LEU A 155 1.94 4.70 8.53
CA LEU A 155 1.45 4.76 7.16
C LEU A 155 1.70 3.43 6.46
N LEU A 156 0.66 2.85 5.89
CA LEU A 156 0.71 1.68 5.02
C LEU A 156 0.40 2.10 3.59
N VAL A 157 1.28 1.77 2.64
CA VAL A 157 1.11 2.05 1.22
C VAL A 157 1.02 0.74 0.45
N LEU A 158 -0.08 0.53 -0.28
CA LEU A 158 -0.38 -0.72 -0.97
C LEU A 158 -0.66 -0.45 -2.46
N ASP A 159 -0.02 -1.20 -3.35
CA ASP A 159 -0.27 -1.15 -4.78
C ASP A 159 -0.97 -2.43 -5.21
N GLU A 160 -2.25 -2.31 -5.59
CA GLU A 160 -3.13 -3.40 -6.05
C GLU A 160 -3.02 -4.65 -5.15
N PRO A 161 -3.21 -4.50 -3.82
CA PRO A 161 -2.91 -5.57 -2.85
C PRO A 161 -3.77 -6.82 -3.04
N GLU A 162 -4.93 -6.68 -3.67
CA GLU A 162 -5.88 -7.74 -3.97
C GLU A 162 -5.48 -8.67 -5.13
N GLN A 163 -4.52 -8.24 -5.95
CA GLN A 163 -4.11 -9.04 -7.12
C GLN A 163 -3.61 -10.43 -6.74
N ARG A 164 -3.99 -11.43 -7.55
CA ARG A 164 -3.61 -12.83 -7.38
C ARG A 164 -4.11 -13.48 -6.08
N LEU A 165 -5.01 -12.80 -5.34
CA LEU A 165 -5.66 -13.36 -4.16
C LEU A 165 -7.00 -13.97 -4.53
N ASP A 166 -7.34 -15.10 -3.91
CA ASP A 166 -8.69 -15.64 -3.92
C ASP A 166 -9.64 -14.77 -3.08
N ARG A 167 -10.95 -15.00 -3.24
CA ARG A 167 -11.98 -14.20 -2.56
C ARG A 167 -11.80 -14.19 -1.04
N ALA A 168 -11.58 -15.35 -0.44
CA ALA A 168 -11.43 -15.45 1.02
C ALA A 168 -10.23 -14.65 1.55
N MET A 169 -9.12 -14.61 0.78
CA MET A 169 -7.96 -13.83 1.15
C MET A 169 -8.17 -12.33 0.90
N ARG A 170 -8.96 -11.93 -0.13
CA ARG A 170 -9.35 -10.52 -0.31
C ARG A 170 -10.22 -10.03 0.84
N ASP A 171 -11.16 -10.84 1.30
CA ASP A 171 -12.01 -10.50 2.46
C ASP A 171 -11.13 -10.31 3.73
N ARG A 172 -10.18 -11.22 3.98
CA ARG A 172 -9.21 -11.08 5.10
C ARG A 172 -8.32 -9.83 4.97
N LEU A 173 -7.89 -9.51 3.76
CA LEU A 173 -7.12 -8.29 3.50
C LEU A 173 -7.94 -7.04 3.82
N ALA A 174 -9.22 -7.01 3.42
CA ALA A 174 -10.12 -5.92 3.74
C ALA A 174 -10.29 -5.77 5.27
N ASP A 175 -10.53 -6.87 5.99
CA ASP A 175 -10.61 -6.87 7.45
C ASP A 175 -9.31 -6.34 8.10
N ARG A 176 -8.16 -6.74 7.57
CA ARG A 176 -6.86 -6.28 8.06
C ARG A 176 -6.65 -4.79 7.86
N ILE A 177 -7.02 -4.24 6.69
CA ILE A 177 -6.96 -2.80 6.43
C ILE A 177 -7.93 -2.03 7.35
N VAL A 178 -9.13 -2.56 7.57
CA VAL A 178 -10.09 -1.98 8.52
C VAL A 178 -9.54 -2.01 9.96
N ALA A 179 -8.87 -3.08 10.36
CA ALA A 179 -8.22 -3.16 11.68
C ALA A 179 -7.08 -2.15 11.81
N GLU A 180 -6.27 -1.97 10.76
CA GLU A 180 -5.21 -0.95 10.71
C GLU A 180 -5.76 0.47 10.91
N LYS A 181 -6.82 0.79 10.17
CA LYS A 181 -7.57 2.05 10.30
C LYS A 181 -8.11 2.27 11.72
N LYS A 182 -8.72 1.23 12.33
CA LYS A 182 -9.26 1.31 13.70
C LYS A 182 -8.16 1.50 14.75
N ALA A 183 -6.97 0.97 14.50
CA ALA A 183 -5.80 1.18 15.35
C ALA A 183 -5.16 2.58 15.20
N GLY A 184 -5.70 3.43 14.33
CA GLY A 184 -5.21 4.78 14.08
C GLY A 184 -4.17 4.89 12.96
N GLY A 185 -3.82 3.79 12.31
CA GLY A 185 -2.94 3.77 11.14
C GLY A 185 -3.59 4.45 9.94
N ALA A 186 -2.78 5.09 9.09
CA ALA A 186 -3.22 5.65 7.83
C ALA A 186 -2.90 4.68 6.69
N VAL A 187 -3.81 4.52 5.72
CA VAL A 187 -3.59 3.63 4.57
C VAL A 187 -3.82 4.40 3.27
N LEU A 188 -2.82 4.34 2.38
CA LEU A 188 -2.95 4.77 1.00
C LEU A 188 -2.84 3.54 0.11
N LEU A 189 -3.85 3.26 -0.71
CA LEU A 189 -3.81 2.12 -1.62
C LEU A 189 -4.21 2.51 -3.04
N ALA A 190 -3.61 1.85 -4.03
CA ALA A 190 -4.16 1.81 -5.38
C ALA A 190 -4.93 0.49 -5.53
N THR A 191 -6.11 0.53 -6.16
CA THR A 191 -6.92 -0.66 -6.37
C THR A 191 -7.82 -0.54 -7.60
N HIS A 192 -8.10 -1.68 -8.22
CA HIS A 192 -9.09 -1.87 -9.26
C HIS A 192 -10.29 -2.72 -8.78
N ASP A 193 -10.29 -3.14 -7.51
CA ASP A 193 -11.35 -3.97 -6.93
C ASP A 193 -12.42 -3.05 -6.27
N PRO A 194 -13.63 -2.95 -6.85
CA PRO A 194 -14.69 -2.09 -6.31
C PRO A 194 -15.19 -2.58 -4.96
N ASP A 195 -15.14 -3.88 -4.65
CA ASP A 195 -15.59 -4.42 -3.39
C ASP A 195 -14.59 -4.09 -2.27
N LEU A 196 -13.29 -4.26 -2.52
CA LEU A 196 -12.25 -3.82 -1.59
C LEU A 196 -12.36 -2.31 -1.33
N LEU A 197 -12.54 -1.51 -2.39
CA LEU A 197 -12.69 -0.06 -2.27
C LEU A 197 -13.85 0.33 -1.34
N ARG A 198 -15.04 -0.24 -1.57
CA ARG A 198 -16.22 0.01 -0.72
C ARG A 198 -16.01 -0.42 0.73
N ALA A 199 -15.31 -1.55 0.93
CA ALA A 199 -15.11 -2.10 2.26
C ALA A 199 -14.17 -1.25 3.13
N VAL A 200 -13.13 -0.62 2.55
CA VAL A 200 -12.05 -0.03 3.34
C VAL A 200 -11.92 1.48 3.25
N ALA A 201 -12.22 2.08 2.08
CA ALA A 201 -11.86 3.48 1.80
C ALA A 201 -12.80 4.50 2.48
N ASP A 202 -12.21 5.61 2.93
CA ASP A 202 -12.96 6.80 3.37
C ASP A 202 -13.14 7.81 2.22
N ARG A 203 -12.20 7.82 1.29
CA ARG A 203 -12.18 8.67 0.09
C ARG A 203 -11.44 7.95 -1.03
N ALA A 204 -11.75 8.31 -2.26
CA ALA A 204 -11.00 7.88 -3.42
C ALA A 204 -10.53 9.08 -4.23
N VAL A 205 -9.34 8.95 -4.83
CA VAL A 205 -8.80 9.90 -5.81
C VAL A 205 -8.80 9.20 -7.16
N HIS A 206 -9.62 9.68 -8.07
CA HIS A 206 -9.58 9.24 -9.46
C HIS A 206 -8.40 9.91 -10.14
N VAL A 207 -7.43 9.11 -10.58
CA VAL A 207 -6.21 9.55 -11.26
C VAL A 207 -6.41 9.34 -12.75
N ALA A 208 -6.32 10.41 -13.53
CA ALA A 208 -6.44 10.39 -14.99
C ALA A 208 -5.50 11.42 -15.64
N ASP A 209 -5.35 11.33 -16.94
CA ASP A 209 -4.39 12.16 -17.70
C ASP A 209 -4.84 13.62 -17.78
N ASP A 210 -6.14 13.87 -17.81
CA ASP A 210 -6.75 15.19 -18.02
C ASP A 210 -7.15 15.88 -16.71
N VAL A 211 -7.69 15.13 -15.74
CA VAL A 211 -8.14 15.68 -14.45
C VAL A 211 -8.14 14.63 -13.35
N THR A 212 -7.66 15.01 -12.18
CA THR A 212 -7.82 14.19 -10.96
C THR A 212 -9.02 14.69 -10.16
N ARG A 213 -9.77 13.77 -9.54
CA ARG A 213 -10.98 14.09 -8.77
C ARG A 213 -11.01 13.33 -7.46
N LEU A 214 -11.42 14.03 -6.40
CA LEU A 214 -11.69 13.39 -5.12
C LEU A 214 -13.16 12.95 -5.11
N LEU A 215 -13.41 11.65 -4.91
CA LEU A 215 -14.72 11.02 -4.99
C LEU A 215 -15.08 10.33 -3.66
N PRO A 216 -16.38 10.19 -3.35
CA PRO A 216 -16.85 9.21 -2.38
C PRO A 216 -16.53 7.79 -2.86
N PRO A 217 -16.30 6.82 -1.95
CA PRO A 217 -15.93 5.45 -2.31
C PRO A 217 -16.92 4.77 -3.26
N ASP A 218 -18.24 4.93 -3.03
CA ASP A 218 -19.26 4.31 -3.87
C ASP A 218 -19.22 4.81 -5.31
N GLN A 219 -19.06 6.14 -5.51
CA GLN A 219 -18.95 6.72 -6.85
C GLN A 219 -17.69 6.24 -7.57
N ALA A 220 -16.59 6.13 -6.83
CA ALA A 220 -15.32 5.63 -7.38
C ALA A 220 -15.44 4.13 -7.75
N ALA A 221 -16.09 3.32 -6.92
CA ALA A 221 -16.31 1.91 -7.19
C ALA A 221 -17.21 1.69 -8.42
N ASP A 222 -18.26 2.50 -8.59
CA ASP A 222 -19.12 2.45 -9.77
C ASP A 222 -18.36 2.85 -11.04
N LEU A 223 -17.42 3.79 -10.93
CA LEU A 223 -16.56 4.21 -12.04
C LEU A 223 -15.63 3.06 -12.47
N ILE A 224 -14.93 2.42 -11.53
CA ILE A 224 -14.04 1.28 -11.82
C ILE A 224 -14.82 0.12 -12.45
N SER A 225 -16.04 -0.17 -11.94
CA SER A 225 -16.89 -1.25 -12.48
C SER A 225 -17.31 -1.01 -13.92
N ARG A 226 -17.35 0.24 -14.39
CA ARG A 226 -17.66 0.59 -15.79
C ARG A 226 -16.43 0.55 -16.69
N GLU A 227 -15.26 0.84 -16.14
CA GLU A 227 -13.99 0.85 -16.89
C GLU A 227 -13.41 -0.57 -17.07
N ASN A 228 -13.79 -1.52 -16.19
CA ASN A 228 -13.38 -2.93 -16.21
C ASN A 228 -14.60 -3.85 -16.19
N PRO A 229 -15.40 -3.94 -17.28
CA PRO A 229 -16.63 -4.76 -17.36
C PRO A 229 -16.34 -6.27 -17.31
#